data_28e6d2ac343b90b3c69b16b7d701c523
#
_entry.id   28e6d2ac343b90b3c69b16b7d701c523
#
_cell.length_a   1.000
_cell.length_b   1.000
_cell.length_c   1.000
_cell.angle_alpha   90.00
_cell.angle_beta   90.00
_cell.angle_gamma   90.00
#
_symmetry.space_group_name_H-M   'P 1'
#
loop_
_entity.id
_entity.type
_entity.pdbx_description
1 polymer ?
#
loop_
_entity_poly.entity_id
_entity_poly.type
_entity_poly.pdbx_seq_one_letter_code
_entity_poly.pdbx_strand_id
1 'polypeptide(L)'
;MRTDEFESRSAEARSRLETARSEARSGAVDRAWAAALAAARTARELGDAGLLGRAALAVGGPDLAARHLTAARQALCLEAMAALGDTDPELRELVGEHLTAISTAWSVRPAEPVRPVPPDEAERRSIALQARHARALGPAGTGERLAVAGDLVGLGDAAGDDHIRAWGRLWRLDALQQLGLRVEFHTELTELAALVGRLGSPVWRWRLASVHASLALIEDRLDDVGAAIAEARAAGESAGAPDTSFLDLLFRHALAHRTGDGLAAIEAEVRLAVADGPFLAQGWRGRVLLRSGRAAEAVAVWRALAPHAAALPPASAEVLVAEAGHAELAEAAGDRIGAEAVRRRLRPFAHLHVTAGATTPYGGPVALVLGRLARFLGDAPGAAAAFTDAATRADAFYAPWFAAAARDALAGTELVLGPLTRRETEVARLLAEGASNRSAARRLGVSERTVEQHVSSVLRKLGLPNRSAVAGWVIRGRAGR
;
A
#
# COMPACT_ATOMS: atom_id res chain seq x y z
N MET A 1 -26.78 -32.87 -32.85
CA MET A 1 -27.20 -32.78 -31.42
C MET A 1 -28.64 -32.28 -31.41
N ARG A 2 -29.58 -32.95 -30.71
CA ARG A 2 -30.97 -32.49 -30.60
C ARG A 2 -31.01 -31.18 -29.79
N THR A 3 -31.92 -30.28 -30.11
CA THR A 3 -32.06 -28.97 -29.46
C THR A 3 -32.17 -29.09 -27.92
N ASP A 4 -32.97 -30.07 -27.46
CA ASP A 4 -33.15 -30.38 -26.03
C ASP A 4 -31.85 -30.79 -25.31
N GLU A 5 -30.99 -31.53 -26.02
CA GLU A 5 -29.68 -31.97 -25.50
C GLU A 5 -28.69 -30.79 -25.37
N PHE A 6 -28.73 -29.86 -26.35
CA PHE A 6 -27.94 -28.63 -26.32
C PHE A 6 -28.35 -27.73 -25.14
N GLU A 7 -29.67 -27.50 -24.98
CA GLU A 7 -30.19 -26.67 -23.88
C GLU A 7 -29.86 -27.27 -22.51
N SER A 8 -30.04 -28.58 -22.35
CA SER A 8 -29.72 -29.27 -21.10
C SER A 8 -28.24 -29.15 -20.71
N ARG A 9 -27.32 -29.37 -21.65
CA ARG A 9 -25.88 -29.29 -21.42
C ARG A 9 -25.42 -27.84 -21.17
N SER A 10 -26.06 -26.88 -21.86
CA SER A 10 -25.78 -25.45 -21.63
C SER A 10 -26.25 -25.00 -20.23
N ALA A 11 -27.40 -25.50 -19.75
CA ALA A 11 -27.92 -25.25 -18.42
C ALA A 11 -27.00 -25.85 -17.33
N GLU A 12 -26.53 -27.08 -17.54
CA GLU A 12 -25.56 -27.71 -16.64
C GLU A 12 -24.26 -26.93 -16.54
N ALA A 13 -23.72 -26.45 -17.66
CA ALA A 13 -22.51 -25.64 -17.66
C ALA A 13 -22.71 -24.29 -16.94
N ARG A 14 -23.85 -23.64 -17.08
CA ARG A 14 -24.19 -22.43 -16.30
C ARG A 14 -24.25 -22.69 -14.81
N SER A 15 -24.84 -23.80 -14.37
CA SER A 15 -24.86 -24.21 -12.95
C SER A 15 -23.46 -24.43 -12.41
N ARG A 16 -22.56 -25.02 -13.20
CA ARG A 16 -21.13 -25.17 -12.83
C ARG A 16 -20.43 -23.81 -12.69
N LEU A 17 -20.78 -22.80 -13.50
CA LEU A 17 -20.24 -21.45 -13.37
C LEU A 17 -20.71 -20.76 -12.08
N GLU A 18 -21.96 -20.97 -11.68
CA GLU A 18 -22.47 -20.48 -10.38
C GLU A 18 -21.73 -21.14 -9.23
N THR A 19 -21.50 -22.46 -9.31
CA THR A 19 -20.66 -23.19 -8.34
C THR A 19 -19.24 -22.61 -8.29
N ALA A 20 -18.62 -22.39 -9.44
CA ALA A 20 -17.27 -21.80 -9.50
C ALA A 20 -17.20 -20.43 -8.82
N ARG A 21 -18.18 -19.56 -9.05
CA ARG A 21 -18.25 -18.25 -8.40
C ARG A 21 -18.49 -18.33 -6.89
N SER A 22 -19.31 -19.28 -6.45
CA SER A 22 -19.57 -19.53 -5.03
C SER A 22 -18.33 -20.03 -4.31
N GLU A 23 -17.64 -21.01 -4.89
CA GLU A 23 -16.39 -21.57 -4.34
C GLU A 23 -15.26 -20.52 -4.35
N ALA A 24 -15.15 -19.68 -5.38
CA ALA A 24 -14.19 -18.58 -5.42
C ALA A 24 -14.45 -17.59 -4.27
N ARG A 25 -15.70 -17.23 -4.02
CA ARG A 25 -16.07 -16.33 -2.91
C ARG A 25 -15.79 -16.93 -1.53
N SER A 26 -15.85 -18.24 -1.40
CA SER A 26 -15.49 -18.94 -0.16
C SER A 26 -13.97 -19.16 0.03
N GLY A 27 -13.15 -18.71 -0.93
CA GLY A 27 -11.69 -18.93 -0.92
C GLY A 27 -11.25 -20.33 -1.38
N ALA A 28 -12.15 -21.17 -1.85
CA ALA A 28 -11.86 -22.52 -2.31
C ALA A 28 -11.43 -22.53 -3.79
N VAL A 29 -10.31 -21.88 -4.08
CA VAL A 29 -9.87 -21.53 -5.46
C VAL A 29 -9.69 -22.74 -6.35
N ASP A 30 -9.16 -23.85 -5.86
CA ASP A 30 -8.97 -25.08 -6.66
C ASP A 30 -10.29 -25.71 -7.07
N ARG A 31 -11.29 -25.71 -6.18
CA ARG A 31 -12.64 -26.20 -6.49
C ARG A 31 -13.35 -25.26 -7.48
N ALA A 32 -13.19 -23.96 -7.28
CA ALA A 32 -13.68 -22.95 -8.21
C ALA A 32 -13.10 -23.15 -9.61
N TRP A 33 -11.80 -23.36 -9.72
CA TRP A 33 -11.12 -23.59 -10.98
C TRP A 33 -11.57 -24.91 -11.64
N ALA A 34 -11.68 -25.99 -10.89
CA ALA A 34 -12.17 -27.27 -11.40
C ALA A 34 -13.60 -27.14 -12.00
N ALA A 35 -14.50 -26.41 -11.34
CA ALA A 35 -15.84 -26.14 -11.82
C ALA A 35 -15.83 -25.26 -13.08
N ALA A 36 -15.00 -24.22 -13.14
CA ALA A 36 -14.81 -23.36 -14.31
C ALA A 36 -14.29 -24.14 -15.52
N LEU A 37 -13.28 -24.99 -15.33
CA LEU A 37 -12.77 -25.87 -16.39
C LEU A 37 -13.79 -26.89 -16.90
N ALA A 38 -14.64 -27.41 -16.00
CA ALA A 38 -15.73 -28.32 -16.41
C ALA A 38 -16.74 -27.58 -17.30
N ALA A 39 -17.10 -26.34 -16.96
CA ALA A 39 -17.96 -25.50 -17.78
C ALA A 39 -17.29 -25.13 -19.13
N ALA A 40 -16.00 -24.82 -19.13
CA ALA A 40 -15.21 -24.52 -20.33
C ALA A 40 -15.16 -25.73 -21.29
N ARG A 41 -15.00 -26.94 -20.78
CA ARG A 41 -15.05 -28.18 -21.59
C ARG A 41 -16.41 -28.31 -22.29
N THR A 42 -17.51 -28.15 -21.56
CA THR A 42 -18.85 -28.18 -22.15
C THR A 42 -19.02 -27.06 -23.18
N ALA A 43 -18.52 -25.85 -22.91
CA ALA A 43 -18.59 -24.75 -23.86
C ALA A 43 -17.86 -25.06 -25.19
N ARG A 44 -16.69 -25.70 -25.14
CA ARG A 44 -15.95 -26.15 -26.33
C ARG A 44 -16.72 -27.18 -27.14
N GLU A 45 -17.32 -28.17 -26.45
CA GLU A 45 -18.12 -29.21 -27.10
C GLU A 45 -19.39 -28.67 -27.76
N LEU A 46 -19.97 -27.61 -27.22
CA LEU A 46 -21.14 -26.92 -27.74
C LEU A 46 -20.81 -25.85 -28.80
N GLY A 47 -19.53 -25.45 -28.91
CA GLY A 47 -19.13 -24.30 -29.72
C GLY A 47 -19.67 -22.97 -29.18
N ASP A 48 -19.99 -22.88 -27.88
CA ASP A 48 -20.55 -21.70 -27.23
C ASP A 48 -19.40 -20.77 -26.70
N ALA A 49 -19.03 -19.82 -27.54
CA ALA A 49 -17.95 -18.84 -27.21
C ALA A 49 -18.36 -17.97 -26.02
N GLY A 50 -19.63 -17.59 -25.87
CA GLY A 50 -20.12 -16.78 -24.75
C GLY A 50 -20.03 -17.53 -23.42
N LEU A 51 -20.31 -18.82 -23.41
CA LEU A 51 -20.16 -19.67 -22.24
C LEU A 51 -18.67 -19.86 -21.88
N LEU A 52 -17.79 -19.99 -22.88
CA LEU A 52 -16.35 -20.08 -22.71
C LEU A 52 -15.77 -18.79 -22.10
N GLY A 53 -16.22 -17.62 -22.57
CA GLY A 53 -15.85 -16.32 -22.00
C GLY A 53 -16.27 -16.19 -20.53
N ARG A 54 -17.49 -16.58 -20.22
CA ARG A 54 -17.96 -16.60 -18.83
C ARG A 54 -17.21 -17.59 -17.93
N ALA A 55 -16.74 -18.71 -18.48
CA ALA A 55 -15.88 -19.65 -17.75
C ALA A 55 -14.50 -19.06 -17.44
N ALA A 56 -13.92 -18.30 -18.37
CA ALA A 56 -12.67 -17.59 -18.14
C ALA A 56 -12.75 -16.53 -17.02
N LEU A 57 -13.93 -15.92 -16.84
CA LEU A 57 -14.20 -14.93 -15.79
C LEU A 57 -14.65 -15.52 -14.45
N ALA A 58 -14.98 -16.80 -14.38
CA ALA A 58 -15.63 -17.42 -13.21
C ALA A 58 -14.74 -17.42 -11.95
N VAL A 59 -13.42 -17.54 -12.14
CA VAL A 59 -12.42 -17.41 -11.07
C VAL A 59 -11.83 -16.02 -11.18
N GLY A 60 -12.53 -15.03 -10.61
CA GLY A 60 -12.19 -13.61 -10.72
C GLY A 60 -11.13 -13.13 -9.77
N GLY A 61 -10.54 -11.97 -10.11
CA GLY A 61 -9.65 -11.20 -9.26
C GLY A 61 -8.17 -11.61 -9.30
N PRO A 62 -7.29 -10.70 -8.84
CA PRO A 62 -5.88 -10.97 -8.60
C PRO A 62 -5.72 -11.72 -7.27
N ASP A 63 -6.40 -12.87 -7.11
CA ASP A 63 -6.34 -13.64 -5.88
C ASP A 63 -4.99 -14.34 -5.78
N LEU A 64 -4.25 -14.02 -4.72
CA LEU A 64 -2.95 -14.61 -4.39
C LEU A 64 -3.04 -16.14 -4.21
N ALA A 65 -4.18 -16.63 -3.73
CA ALA A 65 -4.44 -18.07 -3.60
C ALA A 65 -4.52 -18.81 -4.95
N ALA A 66 -4.77 -18.10 -6.05
CA ALA A 66 -4.89 -18.66 -7.40
C ALA A 66 -3.59 -18.63 -8.23
N ARG A 67 -2.45 -18.30 -7.63
CA ARG A 67 -1.16 -18.10 -8.34
C ARG A 67 -0.70 -19.29 -9.16
N HIS A 68 -0.81 -20.48 -8.58
CA HIS A 68 -0.45 -21.74 -9.25
C HIS A 68 -1.32 -22.01 -10.49
N LEU A 69 -2.44 -21.30 -10.63
CA LEU A 69 -3.38 -21.39 -11.76
C LEU A 69 -3.18 -20.28 -12.80
N THR A 70 -2.26 -19.32 -12.57
CA THR A 70 -2.13 -18.11 -13.40
C THR A 70 -1.95 -18.43 -14.87
N ALA A 71 -1.02 -19.31 -15.24
CA ALA A 71 -0.76 -19.69 -16.62
C ALA A 71 -1.98 -20.37 -17.28
N ALA A 72 -2.68 -21.24 -16.52
CA ALA A 72 -3.88 -21.92 -17.00
C ALA A 72 -5.06 -20.95 -17.20
N ARG A 73 -5.21 -19.96 -16.31
CA ARG A 73 -6.21 -18.90 -16.41
C ARG A 73 -5.93 -17.98 -17.60
N GLN A 74 -4.67 -17.61 -17.83
CA GLN A 74 -4.26 -16.82 -19.01
C GLN A 74 -4.57 -17.57 -20.31
N ALA A 75 -4.22 -18.87 -20.37
CA ALA A 75 -4.51 -19.69 -21.53
C ALA A 75 -6.01 -19.75 -21.83
N LEU A 76 -6.85 -19.94 -20.81
CA LEU A 76 -8.31 -19.95 -20.98
C LEU A 76 -8.85 -18.59 -21.43
N CYS A 77 -8.32 -17.47 -20.92
CA CYS A 77 -8.70 -16.13 -21.39
C CYS A 77 -8.34 -15.91 -22.88
N LEU A 78 -7.12 -16.27 -23.28
CA LEU A 78 -6.68 -16.14 -24.66
C LEU A 78 -7.53 -16.99 -25.62
N GLU A 79 -7.85 -18.22 -25.22
CA GLU A 79 -8.75 -19.10 -25.96
C GLU A 79 -10.15 -18.51 -26.08
N ALA A 80 -10.70 -18.00 -24.98
CA ALA A 80 -12.03 -17.37 -24.96
C ALA A 80 -12.08 -16.12 -25.84
N MET A 81 -11.06 -15.26 -25.79
CA MET A 81 -10.97 -14.08 -26.65
C MET A 81 -10.90 -14.46 -28.15
N ALA A 82 -10.17 -15.51 -28.48
CA ALA A 82 -10.10 -16.01 -29.86
C ALA A 82 -11.44 -16.59 -30.33
N ALA A 83 -12.15 -17.33 -29.47
CA ALA A 83 -13.44 -17.91 -29.77
C ALA A 83 -14.55 -16.85 -29.89
N LEU A 84 -14.53 -15.80 -29.07
CA LEU A 84 -15.48 -14.70 -29.10
C LEU A 84 -15.36 -13.87 -30.38
N GLY A 85 -14.14 -13.64 -30.90
CA GLY A 85 -13.94 -12.81 -32.08
C GLY A 85 -14.68 -11.47 -31.98
N ASP A 86 -15.50 -11.15 -32.96
CA ASP A 86 -16.35 -9.95 -33.00
C ASP A 86 -17.83 -10.24 -32.64
N THR A 87 -18.15 -11.45 -32.20
CA THR A 87 -19.55 -11.86 -31.92
C THR A 87 -20.10 -11.30 -30.61
N ASP A 88 -19.23 -11.06 -29.60
CA ASP A 88 -19.57 -10.44 -28.33
C ASP A 88 -18.43 -9.55 -27.90
N PRO A 89 -18.34 -8.30 -28.41
CA PRO A 89 -17.24 -7.40 -28.13
C PRO A 89 -17.18 -6.96 -26.65
N GLU A 90 -18.31 -6.83 -25.96
CA GLU A 90 -18.36 -6.45 -24.53
C GLU A 90 -17.76 -7.56 -23.66
N LEU A 91 -18.15 -8.81 -23.89
CA LEU A 91 -17.60 -9.95 -23.14
C LEU A 91 -16.11 -10.16 -23.46
N ARG A 92 -15.72 -9.95 -24.71
CA ARG A 92 -14.31 -10.03 -25.12
C ARG A 92 -13.45 -8.98 -24.44
N GLU A 93 -13.96 -7.74 -24.30
CA GLU A 93 -13.27 -6.66 -23.57
C GLU A 93 -13.12 -7.02 -22.10
N LEU A 94 -14.19 -7.50 -21.44
CA LEU A 94 -14.14 -7.97 -20.05
C LEU A 94 -13.12 -9.11 -19.83
N VAL A 95 -13.05 -10.07 -20.75
CA VAL A 95 -12.05 -11.15 -20.70
C VAL A 95 -10.63 -10.60 -20.89
N GLY A 96 -10.46 -9.59 -21.77
CA GLY A 96 -9.19 -8.88 -21.99
C GLY A 96 -8.72 -8.11 -20.76
N GLU A 97 -9.64 -7.38 -20.10
CA GLU A 97 -9.36 -6.70 -18.82
C GLU A 97 -8.98 -7.70 -17.73
N HIS A 98 -9.71 -8.83 -17.65
CA HIS A 98 -9.41 -9.90 -16.71
C HIS A 98 -8.04 -10.54 -16.99
N LEU A 99 -7.71 -10.81 -18.26
CA LEU A 99 -6.39 -11.28 -18.69
C LEU A 99 -5.29 -10.29 -18.26
N THR A 100 -5.53 -8.99 -18.46
CA THR A 100 -4.61 -7.94 -18.03
C THR A 100 -4.44 -7.96 -16.52
N ALA A 101 -5.54 -8.06 -15.75
CA ALA A 101 -5.49 -8.11 -14.29
C ALA A 101 -4.69 -9.31 -13.77
N ILE A 102 -4.91 -10.52 -14.31
CA ILE A 102 -4.15 -11.73 -13.91
C ILE A 102 -2.71 -11.74 -14.46
N SER A 103 -2.41 -10.98 -15.53
CA SER A 103 -1.06 -10.87 -16.11
C SER A 103 -0.23 -9.81 -15.39
N THR A 104 -0.83 -8.71 -14.94
CA THR A 104 -0.16 -7.66 -14.15
C THR A 104 -0.01 -8.07 -12.69
N ALA A 105 -0.91 -8.92 -12.18
CA ALA A 105 -0.76 -9.44 -10.84
C ALA A 105 0.53 -10.25 -10.66
N TRP A 106 1.02 -10.98 -11.71
CA TRP A 106 2.24 -11.80 -11.63
C TRP A 106 2.59 -12.36 -13.02
N SER A 107 3.51 -11.76 -13.72
CA SER A 107 4.15 -12.41 -14.84
C SER A 107 5.20 -13.43 -14.35
N VAL A 108 4.72 -14.60 -13.92
CA VAL A 108 5.55 -15.79 -14.12
C VAL A 108 5.38 -16.13 -15.61
N ARG A 109 6.26 -15.63 -16.46
CA ARG A 109 6.43 -16.22 -17.77
C ARG A 109 6.71 -17.71 -17.54
N PRO A 110 6.03 -18.63 -18.29
CA PRO A 110 6.50 -20.01 -18.35
C PRO A 110 8.01 -19.91 -18.70
N ALA A 111 8.83 -20.63 -17.97
CA ALA A 111 10.26 -20.66 -18.22
C ALA A 111 10.46 -21.11 -19.68
N GLU A 112 10.66 -20.15 -20.56
CA GLU A 112 11.21 -20.48 -21.87
C GLU A 112 12.56 -21.15 -21.60
N PRO A 113 12.94 -22.18 -22.37
CA PRO A 113 14.23 -22.81 -22.19
C PRO A 113 15.31 -21.71 -22.25
N VAL A 114 16.01 -21.55 -21.13
CA VAL A 114 17.00 -20.49 -20.94
C VAL A 114 18.09 -20.67 -22.01
N ARG A 115 18.07 -19.84 -23.03
CA ARG A 115 19.16 -19.82 -24.02
C ARG A 115 20.30 -18.99 -23.41
N PRO A 116 21.54 -19.53 -23.41
CA PRO A 116 22.70 -18.76 -22.96
C PRO A 116 22.82 -17.45 -23.74
N VAL A 117 23.04 -16.35 -23.01
CA VAL A 117 23.22 -15.01 -23.58
C VAL A 117 24.70 -14.66 -23.47
N PRO A 118 25.37 -14.25 -24.56
CA PRO A 118 26.74 -13.78 -24.51
C PRO A 118 26.94 -12.61 -23.55
N PRO A 119 28.07 -12.49 -22.83
CA PRO A 119 28.29 -11.45 -21.82
C PRO A 119 28.07 -10.02 -22.32
N ASP A 120 28.54 -9.70 -23.53
CA ASP A 120 28.37 -8.39 -24.16
C ASP A 120 26.89 -8.08 -24.52
N GLU A 121 26.13 -9.08 -24.88
CA GLU A 121 24.68 -8.94 -25.09
C GLU A 121 23.94 -8.82 -23.76
N ALA A 122 24.35 -9.58 -22.74
CA ALA A 122 23.76 -9.49 -21.40
C ALA A 122 23.99 -8.10 -20.79
N GLU A 123 25.18 -7.53 -20.95
CA GLU A 123 25.50 -6.17 -20.51
C GLU A 123 24.61 -5.13 -21.20
N ARG A 124 24.48 -5.16 -22.54
CA ARG A 124 23.63 -4.24 -23.29
C ARG A 124 22.15 -4.34 -22.88
N ARG A 125 21.63 -5.56 -22.71
CA ARG A 125 20.26 -5.78 -22.25
C ARG A 125 20.06 -5.29 -20.81
N SER A 126 21.03 -5.52 -19.93
CA SER A 126 21.01 -5.03 -18.56
C SER A 126 20.93 -3.50 -18.51
N ILE A 127 21.75 -2.79 -19.32
CA ILE A 127 21.72 -1.32 -19.43
C ILE A 127 20.34 -0.84 -19.91
N ALA A 128 19.76 -1.49 -20.91
CA ALA A 128 18.43 -1.14 -21.42
C ALA A 128 17.33 -1.33 -20.35
N LEU A 129 17.40 -2.42 -19.58
CA LEU A 129 16.47 -2.68 -18.47
C LEU A 129 16.66 -1.67 -17.32
N GLN A 130 17.90 -1.30 -17.00
CA GLN A 130 18.20 -0.24 -16.02
C GLN A 130 17.60 1.10 -16.44
N ALA A 131 17.72 1.47 -17.71
CA ALA A 131 17.14 2.70 -18.25
C ALA A 131 15.59 2.68 -18.22
N ARG A 132 14.96 1.52 -18.46
CA ARG A 132 13.50 1.35 -18.29
C ARG A 132 13.09 1.48 -16.82
N HIS A 133 13.81 0.82 -15.92
CA HIS A 133 13.56 0.92 -14.47
C HIS A 133 13.69 2.35 -13.99
N ALA A 134 14.75 3.08 -14.37
CA ALA A 134 14.97 4.48 -13.96
C ALA A 134 13.83 5.42 -14.39
N ARG A 135 13.22 5.19 -15.57
CA ARG A 135 12.06 5.96 -16.02
C ARG A 135 10.77 5.63 -15.25
N ALA A 136 10.71 4.50 -14.60
CA ALA A 136 9.56 4.00 -13.87
C ALA A 136 9.68 4.13 -12.34
N LEU A 137 10.64 4.89 -11.81
CA LEU A 137 10.91 4.99 -10.37
C LEU A 137 9.75 5.56 -9.56
N GLY A 138 8.94 6.43 -10.14
CA GLY A 138 7.77 7.00 -9.47
C GLY A 138 6.67 5.96 -9.19
N PRO A 139 5.71 6.29 -8.31
CA PRO A 139 4.69 5.35 -7.86
C PRO A 139 3.76 4.86 -8.98
N ALA A 140 3.57 5.63 -10.05
CA ALA A 140 2.82 5.19 -11.24
C ALA A 140 3.52 4.06 -12.01
N GLY A 141 4.84 3.93 -11.88
CA GLY A 141 5.65 2.92 -12.57
C GLY A 141 5.85 1.62 -11.79
N THR A 142 5.18 1.41 -10.64
CA THR A 142 5.44 0.25 -9.77
C THR A 142 5.25 -1.09 -10.48
N GLY A 143 4.21 -1.23 -11.31
CA GLY A 143 3.98 -2.43 -12.12
C GLY A 143 5.07 -2.66 -13.17
N GLU A 144 5.48 -1.59 -13.86
CA GLU A 144 6.59 -1.65 -14.84
C GLU A 144 7.92 -2.02 -14.15
N ARG A 145 8.21 -1.47 -12.98
CA ARG A 145 9.40 -1.85 -12.20
C ARG A 145 9.40 -3.34 -11.84
N LEU A 146 8.25 -3.87 -11.43
CA LEU A 146 8.13 -5.29 -11.11
C LEU A 146 8.39 -6.17 -12.34
N ALA A 147 7.86 -5.78 -13.50
CA ALA A 147 8.09 -6.49 -14.77
C ALA A 147 9.55 -6.43 -15.20
N VAL A 148 10.13 -5.22 -15.23
CA VAL A 148 11.56 -5.01 -15.58
C VAL A 148 12.49 -5.78 -14.65
N ALA A 149 12.19 -5.81 -13.36
CA ALA A 149 12.96 -6.56 -12.37
C ALA A 149 12.89 -8.07 -12.64
N GLY A 150 11.73 -8.59 -13.06
CA GLY A 150 11.58 -9.98 -13.52
C GLY A 150 12.39 -10.29 -14.76
N ASP A 151 12.35 -9.40 -15.76
CA ASP A 151 13.16 -9.50 -16.98
C ASP A 151 14.68 -9.52 -16.65
N LEU A 152 15.10 -8.72 -15.64
CA LEU A 152 16.49 -8.67 -15.21
C LEU A 152 16.93 -9.96 -14.48
N VAL A 153 16.07 -10.56 -13.67
CA VAL A 153 16.33 -11.88 -13.06
C VAL A 153 16.50 -12.92 -14.16
N GLY A 154 15.57 -12.98 -15.13
CA GLY A 154 15.66 -13.91 -16.25
C GLY A 154 16.91 -13.73 -17.13
N LEU A 155 17.34 -12.48 -17.33
CA LEU A 155 18.59 -12.18 -18.01
C LEU A 155 19.80 -12.71 -17.23
N GLY A 156 19.85 -12.51 -15.92
CA GLY A 156 20.89 -13.03 -15.04
C GLY A 156 20.96 -14.57 -15.06
N ASP A 157 19.79 -15.23 -15.12
CA ASP A 157 19.71 -16.69 -15.26
C ASP A 157 20.28 -17.16 -16.60
N ALA A 158 19.91 -16.49 -17.69
CA ALA A 158 20.37 -16.82 -19.04
C ALA A 158 21.87 -16.57 -19.25
N ALA A 159 22.41 -15.54 -18.59
CA ALA A 159 23.83 -15.18 -18.65
C ALA A 159 24.70 -15.93 -17.63
N GLY A 160 24.09 -16.60 -16.64
CA GLY A 160 24.82 -17.15 -15.50
C GLY A 160 25.43 -16.07 -14.58
N ASP A 161 24.85 -14.86 -14.57
CA ASP A 161 25.40 -13.69 -13.86
C ASP A 161 24.62 -13.42 -12.57
N ASP A 162 25.25 -13.74 -11.43
CA ASP A 162 24.69 -13.55 -10.10
C ASP A 162 24.51 -12.07 -9.72
N HIS A 163 25.31 -11.14 -10.28
CA HIS A 163 25.14 -9.72 -10.02
C HIS A 163 23.90 -9.16 -10.72
N ILE A 164 23.66 -9.53 -11.97
CA ILE A 164 22.45 -9.15 -12.71
C ILE A 164 21.21 -9.70 -11.98
N ARG A 165 21.26 -10.98 -11.54
CA ARG A 165 20.19 -11.58 -10.74
C ARG A 165 19.92 -10.81 -9.44
N ALA A 166 20.98 -10.45 -8.70
CA ALA A 166 20.86 -9.76 -7.43
C ALA A 166 20.20 -8.37 -7.59
N TRP A 167 20.52 -7.62 -8.64
CA TRP A 167 19.83 -6.38 -8.96
C TRP A 167 18.36 -6.59 -9.29
N GLY A 168 18.03 -7.56 -10.11
CA GLY A 168 16.65 -7.90 -10.43
C GLY A 168 15.84 -8.26 -9.18
N ARG A 169 16.39 -9.09 -8.29
CA ARG A 169 15.73 -9.47 -7.03
C ARG A 169 15.56 -8.29 -6.07
N LEU A 170 16.57 -7.43 -5.94
CA LEU A 170 16.45 -6.24 -5.10
C LEU A 170 15.35 -5.29 -5.62
N TRP A 171 15.28 -5.06 -6.92
CA TRP A 171 14.22 -4.23 -7.52
C TRP A 171 12.83 -4.86 -7.43
N ARG A 172 12.75 -6.21 -7.43
CA ARG A 172 11.49 -6.89 -7.13
C ARG A 172 11.06 -6.64 -5.69
N LEU A 173 11.99 -6.71 -4.73
CA LEU A 173 11.70 -6.37 -3.32
C LEU A 173 11.18 -4.94 -3.18
N ASP A 174 11.78 -3.96 -3.87
CA ASP A 174 11.32 -2.57 -3.87
C ASP A 174 9.85 -2.45 -4.32
N ALA A 175 9.52 -3.08 -5.46
CA ALA A 175 8.18 -3.05 -6.00
C ALA A 175 7.18 -3.83 -5.13
N LEU A 176 7.55 -5.00 -4.61
CA LEU A 176 6.72 -5.84 -3.77
C LEU A 176 6.40 -5.16 -2.42
N GLN A 177 7.38 -4.47 -1.83
CA GLN A 177 7.16 -3.66 -0.63
C GLN A 177 6.18 -2.52 -0.90
N GLN A 178 6.32 -1.83 -2.02
CA GLN A 178 5.43 -0.73 -2.38
C GLN A 178 4.00 -1.21 -2.70
N LEU A 179 3.85 -2.42 -3.24
CA LEU A 179 2.55 -3.08 -3.48
C LEU A 179 1.96 -3.71 -2.21
N GLY A 180 2.73 -3.89 -1.14
CA GLY A 180 2.29 -4.55 0.08
C GLY A 180 2.13 -6.06 -0.06
N LEU A 181 2.91 -6.70 -0.93
CA LEU A 181 2.83 -8.12 -1.25
C LEU A 181 3.81 -8.93 -0.39
N ARG A 182 3.35 -9.31 0.81
CA ARG A 182 4.19 -9.92 1.86
C ARG A 182 4.80 -11.25 1.48
N VAL A 183 3.99 -12.19 1.01
CA VAL A 183 4.43 -13.56 0.74
C VAL A 183 5.55 -13.56 -0.30
N GLU A 184 5.36 -12.80 -1.33
CA GLU A 184 6.30 -12.63 -2.42
C GLU A 184 7.56 -11.89 -1.99
N PHE A 185 7.39 -10.88 -1.16
CA PHE A 185 8.53 -10.16 -0.59
C PHE A 185 9.43 -11.12 0.20
N HIS A 186 8.88 -11.98 1.05
CA HIS A 186 9.67 -12.95 1.82
C HIS A 186 10.32 -14.01 0.93
N THR A 187 9.61 -14.51 -0.07
CA THR A 187 10.17 -15.45 -1.05
C THR A 187 11.37 -14.83 -1.76
N GLU A 188 11.21 -13.61 -2.26
CA GLU A 188 12.27 -12.89 -2.97
C GLU A 188 13.45 -12.54 -2.07
N LEU A 189 13.18 -12.20 -0.80
CA LEU A 189 14.22 -11.92 0.20
C LEU A 189 15.06 -13.17 0.49
N THR A 190 14.44 -14.34 0.63
CA THR A 190 15.13 -15.62 0.83
C THR A 190 16.06 -15.91 -0.33
N GLU A 191 15.59 -15.74 -1.56
CA GLU A 191 16.36 -15.95 -2.76
C GLU A 191 17.53 -14.93 -2.89
N LEU A 192 17.28 -13.67 -2.57
CA LEU A 192 18.34 -12.65 -2.54
C LEU A 192 19.39 -12.99 -1.48
N ALA A 193 19.00 -13.41 -0.29
CA ALA A 193 19.93 -13.77 0.78
C ALA A 193 20.85 -14.93 0.38
N ALA A 194 20.30 -15.98 -0.24
CA ALA A 194 21.09 -17.10 -0.76
C ALA A 194 22.09 -16.64 -1.83
N LEU A 195 21.67 -15.72 -2.70
CA LEU A 195 22.51 -15.15 -3.75
C LEU A 195 23.65 -14.28 -3.19
N VAL A 196 23.34 -13.42 -2.21
CA VAL A 196 24.33 -12.59 -1.51
C VAL A 196 25.38 -13.43 -0.80
N GLY A 197 24.97 -14.57 -0.21
CA GLY A 197 25.87 -15.56 0.38
C GLY A 197 26.89 -16.10 -0.63
N ARG A 198 26.46 -16.40 -1.85
CA ARG A 198 27.39 -16.85 -2.93
C ARG A 198 28.29 -15.73 -3.45
N LEU A 199 27.75 -14.52 -3.60
CA LEU A 199 28.51 -13.38 -4.13
C LEU A 199 29.66 -12.95 -3.19
N GLY A 200 29.51 -13.11 -1.88
CA GLY A 200 30.52 -12.71 -0.89
C GLY A 200 30.86 -11.22 -0.88
N SER A 201 30.12 -10.40 -1.62
CA SER A 201 30.36 -8.96 -1.84
C SER A 201 29.94 -8.12 -0.61
N PRO A 202 30.83 -7.24 -0.07
CA PRO A 202 30.46 -6.34 1.03
C PRO A 202 29.28 -5.42 0.69
N VAL A 203 29.20 -4.91 -0.55
CA VAL A 203 28.09 -4.04 -1.01
C VAL A 203 26.76 -4.79 -1.01
N TRP A 204 26.74 -6.06 -1.42
CA TRP A 204 25.52 -6.84 -1.37
C TRP A 204 25.10 -7.22 0.04
N ARG A 205 26.07 -7.49 0.93
CA ARG A 205 25.79 -7.67 2.37
C ARG A 205 25.17 -6.42 2.98
N TRP A 206 25.71 -5.23 2.67
CA TRP A 206 25.15 -3.96 3.10
C TRP A 206 23.69 -3.77 2.64
N ARG A 207 23.39 -4.01 1.36
CA ARG A 207 22.02 -3.92 0.85
C ARG A 207 21.08 -4.88 1.55
N LEU A 208 21.49 -6.14 1.70
CA LEU A 208 20.69 -7.16 2.37
C LEU A 208 20.44 -6.81 3.84
N ALA A 209 21.46 -6.36 4.57
CA ALA A 209 21.32 -5.91 5.97
C ALA A 209 20.38 -4.71 6.08
N SER A 210 20.40 -3.77 5.12
CA SER A 210 19.47 -2.65 5.07
C SER A 210 18.01 -3.13 4.83
N VAL A 211 17.80 -4.14 4.00
CA VAL A 211 16.46 -4.76 3.84
C VAL A 211 16.00 -5.42 5.15
N HIS A 212 16.89 -6.12 5.85
CA HIS A 212 16.57 -6.73 7.15
C HIS A 212 16.23 -5.67 8.21
N ALA A 213 16.94 -4.54 8.25
CA ALA A 213 16.65 -3.41 9.14
C ALA A 213 15.26 -2.81 8.83
N SER A 214 14.94 -2.64 7.54
CA SER A 214 13.61 -2.20 7.11
C SER A 214 12.52 -3.19 7.55
N LEU A 215 12.73 -4.49 7.34
CA LEU A 215 11.78 -5.53 7.71
C LEU A 215 11.56 -5.61 9.23
N ALA A 216 12.63 -5.49 10.04
CA ALA A 216 12.51 -5.45 11.49
C ALA A 216 11.65 -4.27 11.98
N LEU A 217 11.78 -3.08 11.34
CA LEU A 217 10.90 -1.93 11.59
C LEU A 217 9.46 -2.18 11.15
N ILE A 218 9.23 -2.83 10.01
CA ILE A 218 7.89 -3.18 9.51
C ILE A 218 7.20 -4.09 10.51
N GLU A 219 7.88 -5.14 10.96
CA GLU A 219 7.35 -6.18 11.85
C GLU A 219 7.33 -5.76 13.33
N ASP A 220 7.74 -4.53 13.64
CA ASP A 220 7.80 -3.96 15.00
C ASP A 220 8.69 -4.77 15.96
N ARG A 221 9.74 -5.40 15.44
CA ARG A 221 10.75 -6.15 16.20
C ARG A 221 11.82 -5.19 16.69
N LEU A 222 11.44 -4.24 17.58
CA LEU A 222 12.29 -3.11 17.98
C LEU A 222 13.60 -3.54 18.65
N ASP A 223 13.62 -4.67 19.35
CA ASP A 223 14.83 -5.23 19.96
C ASP A 223 15.88 -5.62 18.91
N ASP A 224 15.45 -6.05 17.73
CA ASP A 224 16.33 -6.47 16.63
C ASP A 224 16.78 -5.28 15.76
N VAL A 225 15.99 -4.20 15.73
CA VAL A 225 16.21 -3.07 14.81
C VAL A 225 17.59 -2.44 15.04
N GLY A 226 17.97 -2.20 16.30
CA GLY A 226 19.26 -1.60 16.64
C GLY A 226 20.45 -2.43 16.13
N ALA A 227 20.38 -3.74 16.31
CA ALA A 227 21.41 -4.67 15.81
C ALA A 227 21.45 -4.70 14.28
N ALA A 228 20.30 -4.74 13.61
CA ALA A 228 20.22 -4.73 12.14
C ALA A 228 20.76 -3.43 11.54
N ILE A 229 20.48 -2.27 12.15
CA ILE A 229 21.04 -0.97 11.73
C ILE A 229 22.57 -0.98 11.89
N ALA A 230 23.08 -1.48 13.03
CA ALA A 230 24.51 -1.56 13.26
C ALA A 230 25.22 -2.48 12.26
N GLU A 231 24.61 -3.62 11.94
CA GLU A 231 25.12 -4.55 10.92
C GLU A 231 25.14 -3.89 9.54
N ALA A 232 24.04 -3.22 9.14
CA ALA A 232 23.97 -2.51 7.86
C ALA A 232 25.06 -1.43 7.77
N ARG A 233 25.26 -0.64 8.83
CA ARG A 233 26.33 0.37 8.88
C ARG A 233 27.70 -0.25 8.74
N ALA A 234 28.04 -1.27 9.54
CA ALA A 234 29.34 -1.92 9.48
C ALA A 234 29.63 -2.54 8.11
N ALA A 235 28.63 -3.17 7.49
CA ALA A 235 28.75 -3.71 6.14
C ALA A 235 28.96 -2.59 5.10
N GLY A 236 28.25 -1.47 5.23
CA GLY A 236 28.41 -0.32 4.34
C GLY A 236 29.76 0.36 4.45
N GLU A 237 30.25 0.55 5.68
CA GLU A 237 31.62 1.07 5.94
C GLU A 237 32.67 0.15 5.32
N SER A 238 32.56 -1.17 5.55
CA SER A 238 33.44 -2.17 4.96
C SER A 238 33.41 -2.18 3.42
N ALA A 239 32.25 -1.83 2.84
CA ALA A 239 32.05 -1.74 1.40
C ALA A 239 32.54 -0.40 0.80
N GLY A 240 32.83 0.61 1.62
CA GLY A 240 33.06 1.98 1.15
C GLY A 240 31.83 2.58 0.47
N ALA A 241 30.60 2.15 0.86
CA ALA A 241 29.38 2.59 0.22
C ALA A 241 29.05 4.04 0.60
N PRO A 242 28.89 4.98 -0.35
CA PRO A 242 28.79 6.42 -0.07
C PRO A 242 27.55 6.78 0.72
N ASP A 243 26.44 6.03 0.55
CA ASP A 243 25.15 6.32 1.18
C ASP A 243 25.00 5.71 2.59
N THR A 244 26.01 5.05 3.12
CA THR A 244 25.95 4.33 4.40
C THR A 244 25.51 5.24 5.55
N SER A 245 26.16 6.40 5.72
CA SER A 245 25.82 7.35 6.80
C SER A 245 24.42 7.93 6.64
N PHE A 246 23.98 8.17 5.41
CA PHE A 246 22.65 8.69 5.14
C PHE A 246 21.57 7.66 5.47
N LEU A 247 21.73 6.40 5.05
CA LEU A 247 20.80 5.32 5.37
C LEU A 247 20.78 5.00 6.87
N ASP A 248 21.93 4.98 7.54
CA ASP A 248 22.01 4.84 9.00
C ASP A 248 21.17 5.91 9.70
N LEU A 249 21.31 7.18 9.28
CA LEU A 249 20.54 8.29 9.84
C LEU A 249 19.03 8.15 9.58
N LEU A 250 18.61 7.67 8.40
CA LEU A 250 17.22 7.39 8.09
C LEU A 250 16.63 6.32 9.01
N PHE A 251 17.36 5.23 9.23
CA PHE A 251 16.91 4.13 10.10
C PHE A 251 16.87 4.55 11.57
N ARG A 252 17.88 5.26 12.06
CA ARG A 252 17.90 5.80 13.43
C ARG A 252 16.75 6.78 13.67
N HIS A 253 16.43 7.63 12.68
CA HIS A 253 15.25 8.48 12.74
C HIS A 253 13.95 7.67 12.81
N ALA A 254 13.81 6.63 11.99
CA ALA A 254 12.63 5.78 12.00
C ALA A 254 12.46 5.05 13.35
N LEU A 255 13.56 4.56 13.94
CA LEU A 255 13.55 3.93 15.25
C LEU A 255 13.20 4.95 16.36
N ALA A 256 13.85 6.12 16.38
CA ALA A 256 13.56 7.18 17.34
C ALA A 256 12.11 7.67 17.25
N HIS A 257 11.52 7.65 16.04
CA HIS A 257 10.10 7.95 15.89
C HIS A 257 9.19 6.90 16.56
N ARG A 258 9.62 5.63 16.61
CA ARG A 258 8.88 4.56 17.29
C ARG A 258 9.02 4.59 18.80
N THR A 259 10.25 4.80 19.28
CA THR A 259 10.61 4.75 20.71
C THR A 259 10.42 6.09 21.42
N GLY A 260 10.49 7.21 20.71
CA GLY A 260 10.55 8.55 21.28
C GLY A 260 11.95 9.00 21.72
N ASP A 261 12.95 8.13 21.61
CA ASP A 261 14.29 8.38 22.16
C ASP A 261 15.24 9.01 21.11
N GLY A 262 16.14 9.88 21.54
CA GLY A 262 17.23 10.39 20.71
C GLY A 262 16.86 11.41 19.61
N LEU A 263 15.61 11.84 19.51
CA LEU A 263 15.12 12.73 18.44
C LEU A 263 15.90 14.06 18.34
N ALA A 264 16.35 14.64 19.46
CA ALA A 264 17.09 15.90 19.45
C ALA A 264 18.48 15.77 18.82
N ALA A 265 19.19 14.66 19.09
CA ALA A 265 20.48 14.37 18.47
C ALA A 265 20.31 14.14 16.95
N ILE A 266 19.28 13.38 16.57
CA ILE A 266 18.96 13.11 15.16
C ILE A 266 18.60 14.40 14.42
N GLU A 267 17.89 15.36 15.04
CA GLU A 267 17.59 16.65 14.40
C GLU A 267 18.85 17.41 14.01
N ALA A 268 19.84 17.45 14.89
CA ALA A 268 21.10 18.13 14.60
C ALA A 268 21.84 17.48 13.41
N GLU A 269 21.88 16.14 13.36
CA GLU A 269 22.49 15.40 12.24
C GLU A 269 21.71 15.60 10.93
N VAL A 270 20.36 15.50 10.97
CA VAL A 270 19.51 15.72 9.79
C VAL A 270 19.66 17.14 9.27
N ARG A 271 19.73 18.15 10.15
CA ARG A 271 19.96 19.53 9.74
C ARG A 271 21.24 19.70 8.94
N LEU A 272 22.32 19.01 9.34
CA LEU A 272 23.58 19.02 8.60
C LEU A 272 23.46 18.26 7.29
N ALA A 273 22.84 17.06 7.32
CA ALA A 273 22.71 16.21 6.14
C ALA A 273 21.86 16.84 5.02
N VAL A 274 20.91 17.73 5.35
CA VAL A 274 20.05 18.40 4.36
C VAL A 274 20.47 19.84 4.07
N ALA A 275 21.52 20.37 4.73
CA ALA A 275 21.94 21.76 4.57
C ALA A 275 22.28 22.09 3.11
N ASP A 276 23.03 21.22 2.45
CA ASP A 276 23.46 21.35 1.06
C ASP A 276 22.68 20.42 0.12
N GLY A 277 21.65 19.72 0.65
CA GLY A 277 20.84 18.75 -0.10
C GLY A 277 19.76 19.39 -0.94
N PRO A 278 19.03 18.57 -1.75
CA PRO A 278 17.88 19.03 -2.49
C PRO A 278 16.87 19.71 -1.56
N PHE A 279 16.24 20.79 -2.03
CA PHE A 279 15.27 21.57 -1.24
C PHE A 279 14.17 20.70 -0.61
N LEU A 280 13.77 19.64 -1.30
CA LEU A 280 12.77 18.68 -0.82
C LEU A 280 13.22 17.89 0.42
N ALA A 281 14.52 17.72 0.62
CA ALA A 281 15.06 17.10 1.82
C ALA A 281 14.75 17.91 3.10
N GLN A 282 14.46 19.21 2.99
CA GLN A 282 14.00 20.04 4.10
C GLN A 282 12.66 19.54 4.68
N GLY A 283 11.83 18.88 3.91
CA GLY A 283 10.61 18.22 4.39
C GLY A 283 10.90 17.15 5.46
N TRP A 284 11.99 16.41 5.30
CA TRP A 284 12.43 15.45 6.32
C TRP A 284 12.83 16.16 7.63
N ARG A 285 13.63 17.23 7.56
CA ARG A 285 13.95 18.05 8.73
C ARG A 285 12.68 18.57 9.41
N GLY A 286 11.71 19.07 8.65
CA GLY A 286 10.44 19.53 9.21
C GLY A 286 9.71 18.44 10.00
N ARG A 287 9.71 17.20 9.53
CA ARG A 287 9.14 16.05 10.26
C ARG A 287 9.86 15.77 11.57
N VAL A 288 11.20 15.79 11.55
CA VAL A 288 12.00 15.59 12.77
C VAL A 288 11.72 16.69 13.80
N LEU A 289 11.60 17.93 13.36
CA LEU A 289 11.21 19.06 14.21
C LEU A 289 9.83 18.87 14.86
N LEU A 290 8.84 18.40 14.09
CA LEU A 290 7.52 18.07 14.64
C LEU A 290 7.60 17.02 15.74
N ARG A 291 8.36 15.96 15.51
CA ARG A 291 8.54 14.86 16.48
C ARG A 291 9.32 15.29 17.73
N SER A 292 10.21 16.26 17.59
CA SER A 292 10.96 16.87 18.71
C SER A 292 10.16 17.94 19.45
N GLY A 293 8.86 18.13 19.15
CA GLY A 293 8.01 19.14 19.79
C GLY A 293 8.26 20.58 19.31
N ARG A 294 9.12 20.80 18.31
CA ARG A 294 9.48 22.11 17.76
C ARG A 294 8.54 22.52 16.62
N ALA A 295 7.22 22.51 16.90
CA ALA A 295 6.18 22.71 15.89
C ALA A 295 6.28 24.04 15.16
N ALA A 296 6.64 25.14 15.85
CA ALA A 296 6.77 26.45 15.22
C ALA A 296 7.86 26.47 14.12
N GLU A 297 8.98 25.79 14.35
CA GLU A 297 10.06 25.70 13.37
C GLU A 297 9.68 24.77 12.21
N ALA A 298 9.01 23.68 12.50
CA ALA A 298 8.47 22.79 11.45
C ALA A 298 7.48 23.51 10.53
N VAL A 299 6.63 24.37 11.10
CA VAL A 299 5.70 25.23 10.33
C VAL A 299 6.47 26.24 9.48
N ALA A 300 7.58 26.80 9.98
CA ALA A 300 8.42 27.70 9.17
C ALA A 300 9.05 26.95 7.99
N VAL A 301 9.51 25.71 8.19
CA VAL A 301 10.01 24.84 7.11
C VAL A 301 8.89 24.59 6.08
N TRP A 302 7.67 24.27 6.53
CA TRP A 302 6.55 24.07 5.60
C TRP A 302 6.22 25.31 4.78
N ARG A 303 6.17 26.49 5.39
CA ARG A 303 5.88 27.73 4.68
C ARG A 303 6.90 28.04 3.57
N ALA A 304 8.16 27.69 3.78
CA ALA A 304 9.18 27.82 2.76
C ALA A 304 9.04 26.76 1.66
N LEU A 305 8.65 25.51 2.04
CA LEU A 305 8.57 24.36 1.14
C LEU A 305 7.29 24.32 0.30
N ALA A 306 6.15 24.73 0.87
CA ALA A 306 4.82 24.58 0.28
C ALA A 306 4.70 25.11 -1.16
N PRO A 307 5.26 26.28 -1.54
CA PRO A 307 5.21 26.78 -2.91
C PRO A 307 5.89 25.86 -3.94
N HIS A 308 6.84 25.05 -3.47
CA HIS A 308 7.67 24.15 -4.29
C HIS A 308 7.25 22.69 -4.20
N ALA A 309 6.34 22.34 -3.29
CA ALA A 309 5.93 20.96 -3.05
C ALA A 309 5.35 20.26 -4.29
N ALA A 310 4.76 21.02 -5.22
CA ALA A 310 4.26 20.51 -6.50
C ALA A 310 5.35 20.26 -7.55
N ALA A 311 6.57 20.72 -7.32
CA ALA A 311 7.70 20.58 -8.25
C ALA A 311 8.47 19.25 -8.06
N LEU A 312 7.99 18.37 -7.19
CA LEU A 312 8.52 16.99 -7.04
C LEU A 312 8.44 16.27 -8.39
N PRO A 313 9.56 15.75 -8.92
CA PRO A 313 9.51 14.94 -10.13
C PRO A 313 8.63 13.71 -9.91
N PRO A 314 7.54 13.52 -10.68
CA PRO A 314 6.61 12.39 -10.47
C PRO A 314 7.27 11.02 -10.70
N ALA A 315 8.41 11.00 -11.36
CA ALA A 315 9.21 9.79 -11.60
C ALA A 315 10.27 9.51 -10.51
N SER A 316 10.26 10.25 -9.39
CA SER A 316 11.19 9.99 -8.28
C SER A 316 10.67 8.85 -7.37
N ALA A 317 11.58 8.01 -6.89
CA ALA A 317 11.26 6.94 -5.93
C ALA A 317 10.75 7.50 -4.58
N GLU A 318 11.19 8.70 -4.22
CA GLU A 318 10.90 9.35 -2.94
C GLU A 318 9.55 10.07 -2.89
N VAL A 319 8.80 10.12 -4.00
CA VAL A 319 7.53 10.89 -4.08
C VAL A 319 6.57 10.56 -2.93
N LEU A 320 6.32 9.27 -2.66
CA LEU A 320 5.37 8.89 -1.60
C LEU A 320 5.89 9.26 -0.21
N VAL A 321 7.20 9.14 0.02
CA VAL A 321 7.83 9.49 1.30
C VAL A 321 7.79 11.00 1.54
N ALA A 322 8.09 11.79 0.50
CA ALA A 322 8.04 13.24 0.55
C ALA A 322 6.61 13.74 0.77
N GLU A 323 5.63 13.22 0.00
CA GLU A 323 4.22 13.60 0.13
C GLU A 323 3.62 13.20 1.49
N ALA A 324 4.02 12.07 2.06
CA ALA A 324 3.64 11.72 3.43
C ALA A 324 4.20 12.72 4.45
N GLY A 325 5.42 13.21 4.24
CA GLY A 325 6.02 14.29 5.03
C GLY A 325 5.30 15.63 4.86
N HIS A 326 4.98 15.98 3.62
CA HIS A 326 4.23 17.21 3.31
C HIS A 326 2.85 17.20 3.97
N ALA A 327 2.17 16.05 4.01
CA ALA A 327 0.89 15.89 4.71
C ALA A 327 1.01 16.25 6.19
N GLU A 328 2.02 15.71 6.90
CA GLU A 328 2.25 15.99 8.32
C GLU A 328 2.53 17.49 8.57
N LEU A 329 3.32 18.11 7.71
CA LEU A 329 3.68 19.52 7.82
C LEU A 329 2.51 20.45 7.51
N ALA A 330 1.72 20.15 6.49
CA ALA A 330 0.52 20.91 6.15
C ALA A 330 -0.53 20.85 7.27
N GLU A 331 -0.75 19.66 7.86
CA GLU A 331 -1.63 19.47 9.02
C GLU A 331 -1.16 20.34 10.21
N ALA A 332 0.13 20.26 10.54
CA ALA A 332 0.72 21.03 11.64
C ALA A 332 0.65 22.54 11.44
N ALA A 333 0.75 23.00 10.18
CA ALA A 333 0.65 24.40 9.80
C ALA A 333 -0.80 24.91 9.71
N GLY A 334 -1.81 24.02 9.81
CA GLY A 334 -3.20 24.39 9.55
C GLY A 334 -3.49 24.71 8.08
N ASP A 335 -2.59 24.37 7.16
CA ASP A 335 -2.67 24.69 5.73
C ASP A 335 -3.62 23.72 5.01
N ARG A 336 -4.91 24.10 4.96
CA ARG A 336 -5.95 23.29 4.29
C ARG A 336 -5.76 23.23 2.77
N ILE A 337 -5.22 24.28 2.15
CA ILE A 337 -4.97 24.30 0.69
C ILE A 337 -3.83 23.35 0.34
N GLY A 338 -2.72 23.43 1.06
CA GLY A 338 -1.60 22.51 0.92
C GLY A 338 -1.99 21.07 1.19
N ALA A 339 -2.75 20.82 2.25
CA ALA A 339 -3.26 19.47 2.60
C ALA A 339 -4.15 18.89 1.50
N GLU A 340 -5.07 19.66 0.92
CA GLU A 340 -5.91 19.19 -0.20
C GLU A 340 -5.08 18.95 -1.47
N ALA A 341 -4.07 19.75 -1.72
CA ALA A 341 -3.16 19.54 -2.84
C ALA A 341 -2.36 18.23 -2.69
N VAL A 342 -1.83 17.95 -1.49
CA VAL A 342 -1.17 16.66 -1.17
C VAL A 342 -2.14 15.50 -1.31
N ARG A 343 -3.36 15.61 -0.75
CA ARG A 343 -4.40 14.58 -0.84
C ARG A 343 -4.70 14.22 -2.30
N ARG A 344 -4.86 15.21 -3.16
CA ARG A 344 -5.13 15.00 -4.59
C ARG A 344 -4.00 14.26 -5.29
N ARG A 345 -2.72 14.58 -4.98
CA ARG A 345 -1.56 13.91 -5.56
C ARG A 345 -1.40 12.47 -5.07
N LEU A 346 -1.71 12.19 -3.80
CA LEU A 346 -1.63 10.84 -3.23
C LEU A 346 -2.80 9.92 -3.60
N ARG A 347 -3.98 10.48 -3.91
CA ARG A 347 -5.21 9.71 -4.14
C ARG A 347 -5.09 8.60 -5.20
N PRO A 348 -4.42 8.78 -6.35
CA PRO A 348 -4.21 7.71 -7.33
C PRO A 348 -3.43 6.51 -6.77
N PHE A 349 -2.64 6.72 -5.71
CA PHE A 349 -1.72 5.76 -5.11
C PHE A 349 -2.23 5.19 -3.77
N ALA A 350 -3.52 5.34 -3.46
CA ALA A 350 -4.12 4.87 -2.21
C ALA A 350 -3.84 3.38 -1.93
N HIS A 351 -3.71 2.59 -3.00
CA HIS A 351 -3.45 1.16 -2.95
C HIS A 351 -1.99 0.79 -2.65
N LEU A 352 -1.07 1.75 -2.68
CA LEU A 352 0.35 1.55 -2.47
C LEU A 352 0.78 1.80 -1.02
N HIS A 353 2.02 1.44 -0.74
CA HIS A 353 2.71 1.71 0.52
C HIS A 353 3.77 2.79 0.35
N VAL A 354 3.97 3.59 1.40
CA VAL A 354 4.97 4.66 1.45
C VAL A 354 6.34 4.05 1.66
N THR A 355 7.15 4.04 0.63
CA THR A 355 8.54 3.58 0.66
C THR A 355 9.32 4.22 -0.49
N ALA A 356 10.62 4.36 -0.35
CA ALA A 356 11.55 4.72 -1.43
C ALA A 356 12.34 3.48 -1.93
N GLY A 357 12.08 2.31 -1.36
CA GLY A 357 12.68 1.03 -1.70
C GLY A 357 12.89 0.16 -0.46
N ALA A 358 13.14 -1.14 -0.66
CA ALA A 358 13.25 -2.14 0.41
C ALA A 358 14.46 -1.92 1.33
N THR A 359 15.45 -1.19 0.87
CA THR A 359 16.65 -0.80 1.65
C THR A 359 16.44 0.45 2.49
N THR A 360 15.24 1.04 2.51
CA THR A 360 14.90 2.26 3.25
C THR A 360 13.80 2.00 4.27
N PRO A 361 13.65 2.84 5.31
CA PRO A 361 12.54 2.71 6.24
C PRO A 361 11.18 2.77 5.56
N TYR A 362 10.29 1.89 5.96
CA TYR A 362 8.91 1.83 5.50
C TYR A 362 8.02 2.85 6.22
N GLY A 363 7.15 3.53 5.49
CA GLY A 363 6.30 4.61 6.00
C GLY A 363 4.82 4.28 6.15
N GLY A 364 4.40 3.02 5.96
CA GLY A 364 3.01 2.57 6.08
C GLY A 364 2.20 2.68 4.79
N PRO A 365 0.92 2.27 4.81
CA PRO A 365 0.02 2.43 3.67
C PRO A 365 -0.26 3.90 3.34
N VAL A 366 -0.29 4.25 2.06
CA VAL A 366 -0.70 5.59 1.58
C VAL A 366 -2.11 5.94 2.09
N ALA A 367 -2.98 4.95 2.19
CA ALA A 367 -4.33 5.11 2.75
C ALA A 367 -4.33 5.71 4.17
N LEU A 368 -3.31 5.43 5.01
CA LEU A 368 -3.18 6.04 6.35
C LEU A 368 -2.97 7.55 6.25
N VAL A 369 -2.12 7.99 5.34
CA VAL A 369 -1.87 9.42 5.08
C VAL A 369 -3.14 10.10 4.54
N LEU A 370 -3.84 9.45 3.59
CA LEU A 370 -5.10 9.94 3.04
C LEU A 370 -6.19 10.07 4.09
N GLY A 371 -6.28 9.10 5.02
CA GLY A 371 -7.22 9.14 6.14
C GLY A 371 -6.96 10.33 7.08
N ARG A 372 -5.70 10.62 7.39
CA ARG A 372 -5.29 11.77 8.19
C ARG A 372 -5.68 13.09 7.51
N LEU A 373 -5.33 13.23 6.23
CA LEU A 373 -5.67 14.42 5.43
C LEU A 373 -7.19 14.62 5.32
N ALA A 374 -7.95 13.53 5.07
CA ALA A 374 -9.42 13.60 5.01
C ALA A 374 -10.00 14.08 6.35
N ARG A 375 -9.52 13.54 7.48
CA ARG A 375 -9.92 13.97 8.82
C ARG A 375 -9.58 15.44 9.08
N PHE A 376 -8.38 15.87 8.73
CA PHE A 376 -7.95 17.27 8.88
C PHE A 376 -8.82 18.23 8.05
N LEU A 377 -9.22 17.82 6.85
CA LEU A 377 -10.08 18.58 5.95
C LEU A 377 -11.57 18.53 6.33
N GLY A 378 -11.95 17.70 7.32
CA GLY A 378 -13.34 17.58 7.80
C GLY A 378 -14.18 16.57 7.01
N ASP A 379 -13.56 15.73 6.17
CA ASP A 379 -14.19 14.64 5.44
C ASP A 379 -14.18 13.36 6.32
N ALA A 380 -15.10 13.30 7.29
CA ALA A 380 -15.13 12.18 8.23
C ALA A 380 -15.45 10.83 7.56
N PRO A 381 -16.40 10.72 6.61
CA PRO A 381 -16.62 9.45 5.89
C PRO A 381 -15.39 9.00 5.09
N GLY A 382 -14.76 9.91 4.36
CA GLY A 382 -13.54 9.63 3.63
C GLY A 382 -12.38 9.21 4.54
N ALA A 383 -12.26 9.83 5.73
CA ALA A 383 -11.27 9.46 6.72
C ALA A 383 -11.51 8.04 7.26
N ALA A 384 -12.75 7.70 7.61
CA ALA A 384 -13.10 6.37 8.12
C ALA A 384 -12.82 5.27 7.09
N ALA A 385 -13.22 5.49 5.84
CA ALA A 385 -12.96 4.55 4.75
C ALA A 385 -11.45 4.35 4.52
N ALA A 386 -10.67 5.45 4.49
CA ALA A 386 -9.23 5.39 4.28
C ALA A 386 -8.48 4.72 5.46
N PHE A 387 -8.89 4.94 6.72
CA PHE A 387 -8.29 4.26 7.87
C PHE A 387 -8.62 2.77 7.90
N THR A 388 -9.83 2.37 7.48
CA THR A 388 -10.20 0.96 7.35
C THR A 388 -9.34 0.27 6.29
N ASP A 389 -9.17 0.88 5.11
CA ASP A 389 -8.29 0.37 4.05
C ASP A 389 -6.83 0.31 4.53
N ALA A 390 -6.36 1.35 5.25
CA ALA A 390 -5.02 1.38 5.81
C ALA A 390 -4.75 0.24 6.80
N ALA A 391 -5.69 -0.04 7.70
CA ALA A 391 -5.58 -1.15 8.65
C ALA A 391 -5.50 -2.49 7.92
N THR A 392 -6.37 -2.71 6.94
CA THR A 392 -6.38 -3.94 6.12
C THR A 392 -5.06 -4.14 5.38
N ARG A 393 -4.52 -3.10 4.75
CA ARG A 393 -3.23 -3.17 4.03
C ARG A 393 -2.05 -3.39 4.96
N ALA A 394 -2.06 -2.74 6.12
CA ALA A 394 -1.00 -2.90 7.11
C ALA A 394 -1.01 -4.33 7.70
N ASP A 395 -2.19 -4.91 7.95
CA ASP A 395 -2.32 -6.30 8.38
C ASP A 395 -1.83 -7.27 7.30
N ALA A 396 -2.23 -7.06 6.05
CA ALA A 396 -1.81 -7.89 4.91
C ALA A 396 -0.29 -7.91 4.73
N PHE A 397 0.37 -6.77 4.97
CA PHE A 397 1.84 -6.67 4.92
C PHE A 397 2.51 -6.99 6.26
N TYR A 398 1.74 -7.31 7.31
CA TYR A 398 2.21 -7.56 8.67
C TYR A 398 3.01 -6.37 9.24
N ALA A 399 2.42 -5.22 9.19
CA ALA A 399 2.97 -3.98 9.75
C ALA A 399 2.14 -3.55 10.98
N PRO A 400 2.28 -4.25 12.14
CA PRO A 400 1.34 -4.17 13.26
C PRO A 400 1.24 -2.77 13.85
N TRP A 401 2.32 -2.02 13.91
CA TRP A 401 2.30 -0.64 14.40
C TRP A 401 1.42 0.27 13.52
N PHE A 402 1.52 0.15 12.20
CA PHE A 402 0.70 0.94 11.27
C PHE A 402 -0.76 0.49 11.29
N ALA A 403 -1.01 -0.81 11.47
CA ALA A 403 -2.35 -1.34 11.63
C ALA A 403 -3.02 -0.81 12.90
N ALA A 404 -2.31 -0.79 14.03
CA ALA A 404 -2.78 -0.20 15.28
C ALA A 404 -3.03 1.30 15.10
N ALA A 405 -2.09 2.07 14.53
CA ALA A 405 -2.25 3.49 14.28
C ALA A 405 -3.48 3.81 13.41
N ALA A 406 -3.76 2.98 12.39
CA ALA A 406 -4.94 3.13 11.55
C ALA A 406 -6.25 2.86 12.32
N ARG A 407 -6.29 1.81 13.15
CA ARG A 407 -7.45 1.49 13.99
C ARG A 407 -7.71 2.56 15.04
N ASP A 408 -6.67 3.07 15.70
CA ASP A 408 -6.78 4.16 16.68
C ASP A 408 -7.29 5.44 16.01
N ALA A 409 -6.79 5.75 14.81
CA ALA A 409 -7.26 6.88 14.05
C ALA A 409 -8.72 6.72 13.60
N LEU A 410 -9.13 5.51 13.20
CA LEU A 410 -10.53 5.17 12.87
C LEU A 410 -11.44 5.35 14.07
N ALA A 411 -11.08 4.79 15.23
CA ALA A 411 -11.82 4.94 16.47
C ALA A 411 -11.97 6.42 16.86
N GLY A 412 -10.89 7.22 16.69
CA GLY A 412 -10.92 8.66 16.90
C GLY A 412 -11.81 9.43 15.90
N THR A 413 -11.98 8.89 14.69
CA THR A 413 -12.84 9.47 13.64
C THR A 413 -14.31 9.12 13.86
N GLU A 414 -14.60 7.90 14.27
CA GLU A 414 -15.95 7.47 14.63
C GLU A 414 -16.51 8.21 15.85
N LEU A 415 -15.65 8.83 16.65
CA LEU A 415 -16.04 9.71 17.74
C LEU A 415 -16.67 11.05 17.27
N VAL A 416 -16.50 11.44 16.02
CA VAL A 416 -17.13 12.66 15.46
C VAL A 416 -18.43 12.27 14.76
N LEU A 417 -19.57 12.69 15.34
CA LEU A 417 -20.91 12.42 14.82
C LEU A 417 -21.38 13.57 13.91
N GLY A 418 -21.23 13.41 12.60
CA GLY A 418 -21.73 14.37 11.60
C GLY A 418 -21.13 15.78 11.76
N PRO A 419 -21.94 16.85 11.86
CA PRO A 419 -21.45 18.23 11.95
C PRO A 419 -20.90 18.63 13.32
N LEU A 420 -20.84 17.66 14.26
CA LEU A 420 -20.37 17.91 15.63
C LEU A 420 -18.84 17.92 15.69
N THR A 421 -18.27 18.78 16.53
CA THR A 421 -16.86 18.69 16.91
C THR A 421 -16.63 17.45 17.79
N ARG A 422 -15.36 17.05 17.95
CA ARG A 422 -14.99 15.94 18.84
C ARG A 422 -15.61 16.10 20.25
N ARG A 423 -15.52 17.30 20.83
CA ARG A 423 -16.04 17.58 22.17
C ARG A 423 -17.57 17.53 22.23
N GLU A 424 -18.24 18.05 21.22
CA GLU A 424 -19.68 17.95 21.07
C GLU A 424 -20.16 16.51 20.88
N THR A 425 -19.38 15.69 20.16
CA THR A 425 -19.63 14.27 19.98
C THR A 425 -19.50 13.49 21.31
N GLU A 426 -18.46 13.79 22.10
CA GLU A 426 -18.29 13.21 23.44
C GLU A 426 -19.49 13.53 24.33
N VAL A 427 -19.95 14.79 24.30
CA VAL A 427 -21.16 15.22 25.02
C VAL A 427 -22.40 14.50 24.51
N ALA A 428 -22.62 14.44 23.20
CA ALA A 428 -23.77 13.77 22.58
C ALA A 428 -23.84 12.27 22.96
N ARG A 429 -22.71 11.58 23.04
CA ARG A 429 -22.64 10.18 23.49
C ARG A 429 -23.00 10.00 24.94
N LEU A 430 -22.50 10.88 25.81
CA LEU A 430 -22.87 10.86 27.23
C LEU A 430 -24.36 11.13 27.43
N LEU A 431 -24.96 12.02 26.62
CA LEU A 431 -26.41 12.24 26.62
C LEU A 431 -27.17 10.98 26.17
N ALA A 432 -26.67 10.26 25.17
CA ALA A 432 -27.24 8.99 24.70
C ALA A 432 -27.17 7.87 25.78
N GLU A 433 -26.14 7.91 26.62
CA GLU A 433 -26.00 7.04 27.80
C GLU A 433 -26.87 7.48 28.99
N GLY A 434 -27.63 8.54 28.86
CA GLY A 434 -28.48 9.05 29.92
C GLY A 434 -27.78 9.92 30.98
N ALA A 435 -26.51 10.32 30.74
CA ALA A 435 -25.74 11.11 31.70
C ALA A 435 -26.34 12.51 31.90
N SER A 436 -26.47 12.99 33.15
CA SER A 436 -26.78 14.38 33.44
C SER A 436 -25.62 15.32 33.08
N ASN A 437 -25.87 16.63 32.90
CA ASN A 437 -24.81 17.61 32.64
C ASN A 437 -23.71 17.55 33.70
N ARG A 438 -24.08 17.38 34.96
CA ARG A 438 -23.16 17.23 36.09
C ARG A 438 -22.31 15.96 35.99
N SER A 439 -22.92 14.85 35.57
CA SER A 439 -22.17 13.59 35.34
C SER A 439 -21.25 13.69 34.14
N ALA A 440 -21.73 14.27 33.06
CA ALA A 440 -20.91 14.53 31.84
C ALA A 440 -19.73 15.48 32.14
N ALA A 441 -19.97 16.55 32.92
CA ALA A 441 -18.93 17.49 33.35
C ALA A 441 -17.80 16.80 34.10
N ARG A 442 -18.14 15.93 35.07
CA ARG A 442 -17.14 15.15 35.82
C ARG A 442 -16.34 14.20 34.92
N ARG A 443 -17.03 13.46 34.02
CA ARG A 443 -16.38 12.50 33.09
C ARG A 443 -15.47 13.19 32.08
N LEU A 444 -15.81 14.42 31.70
CA LEU A 444 -15.08 15.18 30.69
C LEU A 444 -14.04 16.16 31.27
N GLY A 445 -13.97 16.29 32.61
CA GLY A 445 -13.04 17.21 33.28
C GLY A 445 -13.30 18.69 32.98
N VAL A 446 -14.60 19.11 32.85
CA VAL A 446 -14.99 20.48 32.55
C VAL A 446 -16.10 20.95 33.51
N SER A 447 -16.48 22.23 33.45
CA SER A 447 -17.60 22.77 34.22
C SER A 447 -18.97 22.30 33.67
N GLU A 448 -19.99 22.23 34.52
CA GLU A 448 -21.37 21.93 34.10
C GLU A 448 -21.89 22.96 33.08
N ARG A 449 -21.53 24.23 33.23
CA ARG A 449 -21.82 25.31 32.28
C ARG A 449 -21.19 25.07 30.89
N THR A 450 -19.99 24.55 30.86
CA THR A 450 -19.32 24.18 29.58
C THR A 450 -20.09 23.06 28.89
N VAL A 451 -20.57 22.05 29.64
CA VAL A 451 -21.39 20.98 29.05
C VAL A 451 -22.71 21.53 28.51
N GLU A 452 -23.38 22.45 29.23
CA GLU A 452 -24.60 23.11 28.74
C GLU A 452 -24.39 23.85 27.42
N GLN A 453 -23.28 24.56 27.29
CA GLN A 453 -22.91 25.21 26.04
C GLN A 453 -22.73 24.22 24.91
N HIS A 454 -22.03 23.09 25.17
CA HIS A 454 -21.88 22.02 24.16
C HIS A 454 -23.21 21.37 23.79
N VAL A 455 -24.11 21.11 24.78
CA VAL A 455 -25.46 20.59 24.53
C VAL A 455 -26.24 21.53 23.62
N SER A 456 -26.25 22.83 23.91
CA SER A 456 -26.93 23.83 23.10
C SER A 456 -26.37 23.87 21.67
N SER A 457 -25.04 23.78 21.50
CA SER A 457 -24.38 23.73 20.21
C SER A 457 -24.73 22.46 19.44
N VAL A 458 -24.77 21.30 20.11
CA VAL A 458 -25.18 20.01 19.52
C VAL A 458 -26.62 20.08 19.01
N LEU A 459 -27.56 20.56 19.82
CA LEU A 459 -28.95 20.71 19.42
C LEU A 459 -29.11 21.59 18.18
N ARG A 460 -28.43 22.74 18.16
CA ARG A 460 -28.45 23.68 17.05
C ARG A 460 -27.86 23.06 15.79
N LYS A 461 -26.69 22.42 15.87
CA LYS A 461 -25.99 21.83 14.72
C LYS A 461 -26.73 20.65 14.10
N LEU A 462 -27.44 19.89 14.92
CA LEU A 462 -28.23 18.73 14.48
C LEU A 462 -29.68 19.08 14.15
N GLY A 463 -30.11 20.30 14.38
CA GLY A 463 -31.52 20.70 14.21
C GLY A 463 -32.49 19.94 15.12
N LEU A 464 -32.04 19.53 16.32
CA LEU A 464 -32.83 18.70 17.22
C LEU A 464 -33.51 19.53 18.33
N PRO A 465 -34.78 19.20 18.70
CA PRO A 465 -35.56 20.03 19.61
C PRO A 465 -35.16 19.89 21.08
N ASN A 466 -34.58 18.77 21.49
CA ASN A 466 -34.24 18.51 22.89
C ASN A 466 -33.18 17.41 23.05
N ARG A 467 -32.65 17.24 24.28
CA ARG A 467 -31.62 16.28 24.62
C ARG A 467 -31.99 14.80 24.35
N SER A 468 -33.29 14.46 24.51
CA SER A 468 -33.76 13.10 24.26
C SER A 468 -33.70 12.76 22.75
N ALA A 469 -33.94 13.75 21.92
CA ALA A 469 -33.77 13.62 20.47
C ALA A 469 -32.29 13.38 20.07
N VAL A 470 -31.31 13.92 20.81
CA VAL A 470 -29.88 13.63 20.62
C VAL A 470 -29.59 12.16 20.90
N ALA A 471 -30.15 11.60 21.98
CA ALA A 471 -29.96 10.18 22.29
C ALA A 471 -30.53 9.28 21.18
N GLY A 472 -31.74 9.55 20.70
CA GLY A 472 -32.35 8.84 19.58
C GLY A 472 -31.55 8.98 18.28
N TRP A 473 -30.96 10.13 18.02
CA TRP A 473 -30.14 10.39 16.85
C TRP A 473 -28.79 9.59 16.88
N VAL A 474 -28.11 9.58 18.04
CA VAL A 474 -26.90 8.79 18.27
C VAL A 474 -27.14 7.29 18.11
N ILE A 475 -28.27 6.78 18.65
CA ILE A 475 -28.66 5.36 18.60
C ILE A 475 -28.96 4.95 17.14
N ARG A 476 -29.73 5.76 16.40
CA ARG A 476 -30.01 5.49 14.97
C ARG A 476 -28.78 5.56 14.11
N GLY A 477 -27.84 6.45 14.37
CA GLY A 477 -26.55 6.50 13.68
C GLY A 477 -25.66 5.28 13.93
N ARG A 478 -25.92 4.51 15.03
CA ARG A 478 -25.28 3.20 15.28
C ARG A 478 -26.00 2.03 14.59
N ALA A 479 -27.31 2.13 14.37
CA ALA A 479 -28.13 1.03 13.82
C ALA A 479 -28.20 1.05 12.27
N GLY A 480 -27.77 2.12 11.62
CA GLY A 480 -27.76 2.28 10.16
C GLY A 480 -26.39 2.00 9.51
N ARG A 481 -25.51 1.28 10.20
CA ARG A 481 -24.19 0.87 9.70
C ARG A 481 -24.02 -0.64 9.69
#